data_181a4061fc815b86c6205b577591ef22
#
_entry.id   181a4061fc815b86c6205b577591ef22
#
_cell.length_a   1.000
_cell.length_b   1.000
_cell.length_c   1.000
_cell.angle_alpha   90.00
_cell.angle_beta   90.00
_cell.angle_gamma   90.00
#
_symmetry.space_group_name_H-M   'P 1'
#
loop_
_entity.id
_entity.type
_entity.pdbx_description
1 polymer ?
#
loop_
_entity_poly.entity_id
_entity_poly.type
_entity_poly.pdbx_seq_one_letter_code
_entity_poly.pdbx_strand_id
1 'polypeptide(L)'
;MAEVNGSAVVHGVVLVDPVVHGDERGLFVETWRQEWLGDVPRMVQSNRADRTAGAVVGLHYHRNQADYWYVVAGCARVVLHDLRVGSPTRRATLELDMGGDGLQRHRGVYIPPGVAHG
;
A
#
# COMPACT_ATOMS: atom_id res chain seq x y z
N MET A 1 -6.70 -11.29 13.40
CA MET A 1 -7.18 -10.07 12.74
C MET A 1 -6.03 -9.32 12.12
N ALA A 2 -6.27 -8.62 11.01
CA ALA A 2 -5.25 -7.76 10.42
C ALA A 2 -4.87 -6.63 11.39
N GLU A 3 -3.59 -6.24 11.38
CA GLU A 3 -3.14 -5.03 12.04
C GLU A 3 -3.22 -3.88 11.05
N VAL A 4 -3.92 -2.82 11.44
CA VAL A 4 -4.16 -1.64 10.61
C VAL A 4 -3.60 -0.41 11.35
N ASN A 5 -2.61 0.23 10.74
CA ASN A 5 -1.92 1.37 11.36
C ASN A 5 -1.80 2.53 10.38
N GLY A 6 -2.19 3.72 10.85
CA GLY A 6 -1.86 4.95 10.11
C GLY A 6 -0.35 5.18 10.11
N SER A 7 0.18 5.68 8.99
CA SER A 7 1.59 6.04 8.90
C SER A 7 1.91 7.23 9.81
N ALA A 8 3.01 7.14 10.53
CA ALA A 8 3.56 8.27 11.29
C ALA A 8 4.31 9.26 10.39
N VAL A 9 4.63 8.89 9.14
CA VAL A 9 5.44 9.69 8.23
C VAL A 9 4.57 10.50 7.27
N VAL A 10 3.58 9.86 6.63
CA VAL A 10 2.68 10.52 5.68
C VAL A 10 1.24 10.40 6.19
N HIS A 11 0.64 11.52 6.50
CA HIS A 11 -0.72 11.58 7.02
C HIS A 11 -1.74 10.98 6.05
N GLY A 12 -2.60 10.11 6.54
CA GLY A 12 -3.66 9.45 5.75
C GLY A 12 -3.21 8.18 5.02
N VAL A 13 -1.92 7.90 4.94
CA VAL A 13 -1.42 6.60 4.48
C VAL A 13 -1.69 5.56 5.56
N VAL A 14 -2.23 4.42 5.16
CA VAL A 14 -2.55 3.32 6.09
C VAL A 14 -1.78 2.08 5.67
N LEU A 15 -1.11 1.47 6.64
CA LEU A 15 -0.39 0.20 6.46
C LEU A 15 -1.23 -0.92 7.05
N VAL A 16 -1.39 -1.99 6.28
CA VAL A 16 -2.16 -3.16 6.69
C VAL A 16 -1.26 -4.39 6.69
N ASP A 17 -1.17 -5.05 7.83
CA ASP A 17 -0.50 -6.34 7.97
C ASP A 17 -1.56 -7.42 8.19
N PRO A 18 -2.01 -8.11 7.14
CA PRO A 18 -3.06 -9.11 7.24
C PRO A 18 -2.57 -10.38 7.95
N VAL A 19 -3.52 -11.15 8.46
CA VAL A 19 -3.22 -12.46 9.02
C VAL A 19 -2.92 -13.44 7.88
N VAL A 20 -1.83 -14.17 8.01
CA VAL A 20 -1.45 -15.22 7.08
C VAL A 20 -1.82 -16.57 7.68
N HIS A 21 -2.64 -17.33 6.98
CA HIS A 21 -3.02 -18.69 7.36
C HIS A 21 -2.23 -19.69 6.51
N GLY A 22 -1.28 -20.39 7.13
CA GLY A 22 -0.44 -21.36 6.43
C GLY A 22 -0.65 -22.78 6.92
N ASP A 23 -0.53 -23.74 6.02
CA ASP A 23 -0.46 -25.17 6.31
C ASP A 23 0.43 -25.87 5.27
N GLU A 24 0.46 -27.19 5.28
CA GLU A 24 1.30 -27.98 4.35
C GLU A 24 0.93 -27.80 2.87
N ARG A 25 -0.27 -27.31 2.56
CA ARG A 25 -0.70 -27.05 1.18
C ARG A 25 -0.27 -25.69 0.66
N GLY A 26 0.11 -24.77 1.55
CA GLY A 26 0.46 -23.40 1.19
C GLY A 26 -0.10 -22.40 2.17
N LEU A 27 -0.48 -21.24 1.68
CA LEU A 27 -1.01 -20.17 2.53
C LEU A 27 -2.27 -19.55 1.94
N PHE A 28 -3.06 -19.00 2.83
CA PHE A 28 -4.21 -18.16 2.52
C PHE A 28 -4.06 -16.84 3.26
N VAL A 29 -4.25 -15.73 2.57
CA VAL A 29 -4.20 -14.40 3.15
C VAL A 29 -5.28 -13.53 2.53
N GLU A 30 -5.98 -12.78 3.36
CA GLU A 30 -6.94 -11.79 2.91
C GLU A 30 -6.18 -10.50 2.63
N THR A 31 -6.15 -10.08 1.37
CA THR A 31 -5.26 -8.99 0.95
C THR A 31 -5.88 -7.62 1.11
N TRP A 32 -7.21 -7.52 1.12
CA TRP A 32 -7.92 -6.25 1.23
C TRP A 32 -9.31 -6.42 1.80
N ARG A 33 -9.70 -5.46 2.64
CA ARG A 33 -11.08 -5.23 3.07
C ARG A 33 -11.35 -3.75 3.18
N GLN A 34 -12.49 -3.29 2.67
CA GLN A 34 -12.89 -1.89 2.80
C GLN A 34 -12.93 -1.42 4.26
N GLU A 35 -13.42 -2.25 5.16
CA GLU A 35 -13.55 -1.92 6.59
C GLU A 35 -12.21 -1.64 7.29
N TRP A 36 -11.09 -2.13 6.75
CA TRP A 36 -9.76 -1.83 7.31
C TRP A 36 -9.37 -0.37 7.13
N LEU A 37 -9.91 0.27 6.11
CA LEU A 37 -9.49 1.62 5.73
C LEU A 37 -10.28 2.71 6.44
N GLY A 38 -11.31 2.33 7.22
CA GLY A 38 -12.13 3.28 7.94
C GLY A 38 -13.01 4.12 7.02
N ASP A 39 -13.14 5.40 7.35
CA ASP A 39 -14.03 6.33 6.64
C ASP A 39 -13.33 6.95 5.43
N VAL A 40 -13.04 6.12 4.43
CA VAL A 40 -12.48 6.55 3.14
C VAL A 40 -13.44 6.20 2.01
N PRO A 41 -13.33 6.85 0.84
CA PRO A 41 -14.14 6.49 -0.32
C PRO A 41 -14.03 5.03 -0.68
N ARG A 42 -15.14 4.45 -1.13
CA ARG A 42 -15.23 3.04 -1.48
C ARG A 42 -14.31 2.72 -2.65
N MET A 43 -13.53 1.63 -2.52
CA MET A 43 -12.73 1.08 -3.61
C MET A 43 -13.64 0.29 -4.55
N VAL A 44 -13.54 0.55 -5.85
CA VAL A 44 -14.49 0.01 -6.83
C VAL A 44 -13.83 -0.74 -7.99
N GLN A 45 -12.51 -0.74 -8.07
CA GLN A 45 -11.78 -1.36 -9.18
C GLN A 45 -10.50 -2.00 -8.67
N SER A 46 -10.18 -3.17 -9.18
CA SER A 46 -8.92 -3.86 -8.90
C SER A 46 -8.19 -4.18 -10.21
N ASN A 47 -6.89 -3.92 -10.22
CA ASN A 47 -6.01 -4.23 -11.34
C ASN A 47 -4.82 -5.04 -10.85
N ARG A 48 -4.30 -5.90 -11.69
CA ARG A 48 -3.00 -6.52 -11.49
C ARG A 48 -2.01 -5.92 -12.49
N ALA A 49 -0.86 -5.50 -12.01
CA ALA A 49 0.24 -5.04 -12.84
C ALA A 49 1.49 -5.85 -12.51
N ASP A 50 2.12 -6.42 -13.51
CA ASP A 50 3.39 -7.11 -13.37
C ASP A 50 4.48 -6.26 -14.00
N ARG A 51 5.64 -6.21 -13.34
CA ARG A 51 6.79 -5.43 -13.80
C ARG A 51 8.03 -6.33 -13.88
N THR A 52 8.89 -6.05 -14.82
CA THR A 52 10.19 -6.71 -14.91
C THR A 52 11.14 -6.18 -13.83
N ALA A 53 12.10 -7.01 -13.41
CA ALA A 53 13.10 -6.59 -12.44
C ALA A 53 13.85 -5.35 -12.96
N GLY A 54 14.10 -4.40 -12.06
CA GLY A 54 14.76 -3.14 -12.38
C GLY A 54 13.87 -2.07 -13.01
N ALA A 55 12.60 -2.37 -13.30
CA ALA A 55 11.67 -1.36 -13.78
C ALA A 55 11.39 -0.30 -12.71
N VAL A 56 11.35 0.96 -13.14
CA VAL A 56 10.97 2.10 -12.30
C VAL A 56 9.71 2.71 -12.90
N VAL A 57 8.64 2.78 -12.11
CA VAL A 57 7.35 3.32 -12.53
C VAL A 57 6.95 4.45 -11.58
N GLY A 58 6.64 5.61 -12.12
CA GLY A 58 6.21 6.79 -11.33
C GLY A 58 7.40 7.73 -11.07
N LEU A 59 7.38 8.63 -10.05
CA LEU A 59 6.19 8.79 -9.18
C LEU A 59 5.07 9.50 -9.94
N HIS A 60 3.85 9.09 -9.67
CA HIS A 60 2.66 9.77 -10.16
C HIS A 60 1.64 9.93 -9.01
N TYR A 61 0.65 10.78 -9.20
CA TYR A 61 -0.38 11.00 -8.19
C TYR A 61 -1.73 11.17 -8.86
N HIS A 62 -2.79 10.98 -8.07
CA HIS A 62 -4.17 11.21 -8.49
C HIS A 62 -4.79 12.29 -7.63
N ARG A 63 -5.60 13.15 -8.23
CA ARG A 63 -6.30 14.20 -7.48
C ARG A 63 -7.52 13.68 -6.74
N ASN A 64 -8.23 12.72 -7.34
CA ASN A 64 -9.53 12.26 -6.85
C ASN A 64 -9.62 10.76 -6.65
N GLN A 65 -8.52 10.04 -6.81
CA GLN A 65 -8.46 8.58 -6.70
C GLN A 65 -7.49 8.19 -5.61
N ALA A 66 -7.93 7.28 -4.74
CA ALA A 66 -7.05 6.58 -3.81
C ALA A 66 -6.65 5.23 -4.40
N ASP A 67 -5.49 4.74 -4.00
CA ASP A 67 -4.99 3.42 -4.36
C ASP A 67 -4.80 2.57 -3.10
N TYR A 68 -4.95 1.28 -3.26
CA TYR A 68 -4.50 0.30 -2.28
C TYR A 68 -3.59 -0.70 -3.00
N TRP A 69 -2.37 -0.84 -2.52
CA TRP A 69 -1.38 -1.73 -3.14
C TRP A 69 -1.07 -2.92 -2.25
N TYR A 70 -0.90 -4.07 -2.90
CA TYR A 70 -0.46 -5.30 -2.28
C TYR A 70 0.43 -6.05 -3.29
N VAL A 71 1.64 -6.45 -2.88
CA VAL A 71 2.54 -7.20 -3.75
C VAL A 71 2.26 -8.68 -3.59
N VAL A 72 1.69 -9.30 -4.63
CA VAL A 72 1.30 -10.72 -4.59
C VAL A 72 2.45 -11.66 -4.94
N ALA A 73 3.45 -11.19 -5.68
CA ALA A 73 4.61 -11.99 -6.08
C ALA A 73 5.83 -11.07 -6.26
N GLY A 74 7.01 -11.58 -5.90
CA GLY A 74 8.23 -10.80 -5.97
C GLY A 74 8.33 -9.74 -4.89
N CYS A 75 9.15 -8.72 -5.10
CA CYS A 75 9.34 -7.62 -4.17
C CYS A 75 9.48 -6.29 -4.91
N ALA A 76 9.10 -5.22 -4.22
CA ALA A 76 9.22 -3.87 -4.75
C ALA A 76 9.60 -2.90 -3.64
N ARG A 77 10.40 -1.89 -3.97
CA ARG A 77 10.54 -0.70 -3.14
C ARG A 77 9.49 0.30 -3.58
N VAL A 78 8.64 0.68 -2.65
CA VAL A 78 7.56 1.64 -2.89
C VAL A 78 7.93 2.96 -2.23
N VAL A 79 7.79 4.05 -2.97
CA VAL A 79 8.07 5.40 -2.49
C VAL A 79 6.78 6.20 -2.52
N LEU A 80 6.44 6.83 -1.40
CA LEU A 80 5.30 7.73 -1.24
C LEU A 80 5.79 9.11 -0.87
N HIS A 81 5.28 10.14 -1.54
CA HIS A 81 5.66 11.52 -1.27
C HIS A 81 4.42 12.40 -1.19
N ASP A 82 4.28 13.13 -0.09
CA ASP A 82 3.10 13.95 0.18
C ASP A 82 3.18 15.28 -0.56
N LEU A 83 2.34 15.45 -1.58
CA LEU A 83 2.23 16.67 -2.37
C LEU A 83 1.09 17.59 -1.89
N ARG A 84 0.30 17.17 -0.91
CA ARG A 84 -0.92 17.88 -0.53
C ARG A 84 -0.61 19.20 0.17
N VAL A 85 -1.14 20.30 -0.38
CA VAL A 85 -1.11 21.61 0.26
C VAL A 85 -2.01 21.57 1.49
N GLY A 86 -1.49 22.00 2.64
CA GLY A 86 -2.25 21.97 3.90
C GLY A 86 -2.13 20.65 4.67
N SER A 87 -1.51 19.61 4.11
CA SER A 87 -1.22 18.40 4.88
C SER A 87 -0.19 18.68 5.97
N PRO A 88 -0.37 18.12 7.18
CA PRO A 88 0.62 18.26 8.26
C PRO A 88 1.96 17.60 7.92
N THR A 89 1.98 16.70 6.94
CA THR A 89 3.20 16.00 6.49
C THR A 89 3.60 16.37 5.06
N ARG A 90 3.22 17.54 4.59
CA ARG A 90 3.57 18.00 3.26
C ARG A 90 5.08 17.87 3.02
N ARG A 91 5.46 17.31 1.87
CA ARG A 91 6.84 17.02 1.43
C ARG A 91 7.53 15.89 2.17
N ALA A 92 6.85 15.20 3.09
CA ALA A 92 7.40 13.99 3.69
C ALA A 92 7.45 12.85 2.67
N THR A 93 8.48 12.03 2.79
CA THR A 93 8.69 10.86 1.94
C THR A 93 8.73 9.60 2.80
N LEU A 94 7.98 8.59 2.39
CA LEU A 94 7.97 7.28 3.01
C LEU A 94 8.45 6.25 1.99
N GLU A 95 9.42 5.43 2.37
CA GLU A 95 9.89 4.31 1.57
C GLU A 95 9.50 3.01 2.26
N LEU A 96 8.96 2.07 1.47
CA LEU A 96 8.50 0.78 1.96
C LEU A 96 9.07 -0.33 1.06
N ASP A 97 9.58 -1.40 1.68
CA ASP A 97 9.82 -2.64 0.97
C ASP A 97 8.58 -3.52 1.12
N MET A 98 8.00 -3.95 0.00
CA MET A 98 6.79 -4.76 -0.07
C MET A 98 7.06 -6.07 -0.80
N GLY A 99 6.44 -7.14 -0.33
CA GLY A 99 6.66 -8.47 -0.90
C GLY A 99 7.94 -9.14 -0.39
N GLY A 100 8.51 -10.05 -1.19
CA GLY A 100 9.68 -10.83 -0.82
C GLY A 100 9.34 -12.05 0.03
N ASP A 101 10.34 -12.57 0.76
CA ASP A 101 10.22 -13.82 1.52
C ASP A 101 10.09 -13.63 3.04
N GLY A 102 10.17 -12.38 3.52
CA GLY A 102 10.08 -12.07 4.94
C GLY A 102 8.66 -12.13 5.49
N LEU A 103 8.55 -12.02 6.81
CA LEU A 103 7.24 -12.00 7.49
C LEU A 103 6.37 -10.80 7.07
N GLN A 104 6.99 -9.70 6.68
CA GLN A 104 6.29 -8.49 6.23
C GLN A 104 5.99 -8.47 4.72
N ARG A 105 6.23 -9.58 4.03
CA ARG A 105 5.90 -9.69 2.60
C ARG A 105 4.41 -9.49 2.30
N HIS A 106 3.56 -9.73 3.29
CA HIS A 106 2.12 -9.62 3.18
C HIS A 106 1.63 -8.29 3.77
N ARG A 107 2.06 -7.20 3.18
CA ARG A 107 1.65 -5.86 3.61
C ARG A 107 0.86 -5.17 2.52
N GLY A 108 -0.25 -4.55 2.91
CA GLY A 108 -0.99 -3.63 2.06
C GLY A 108 -0.71 -2.19 2.44
N VAL A 109 -0.82 -1.27 1.49
CA VAL A 109 -0.70 0.16 1.73
C VAL A 109 -1.83 0.91 1.04
N TYR A 110 -2.56 1.71 1.81
CA TYR A 110 -3.55 2.65 1.29
C TYR A 110 -2.89 3.99 1.05
N ILE A 111 -3.09 4.52 -0.14
CA ILE A 111 -2.48 5.77 -0.61
C ILE A 111 -3.61 6.76 -0.91
N PRO A 112 -3.78 7.81 -0.10
CA PRO A 112 -4.84 8.79 -0.35
C PRO A 112 -4.56 9.63 -1.59
N PRO A 113 -5.60 10.26 -2.16
CA PRO A 113 -5.41 11.24 -3.24
C PRO A 113 -4.40 12.33 -2.85
N GLY A 114 -3.59 12.76 -3.80
CA GLY A 114 -2.59 13.81 -3.58
C GLY A 114 -1.24 13.32 -3.05
N VAL A 115 -1.12 12.04 -2.73
CA VAL A 115 0.16 11.43 -2.37
C VAL A 115 0.78 10.78 -3.60
N ALA A 116 1.94 11.27 -4.01
CA ALA A 116 2.68 10.71 -5.13
C ALA A 116 3.26 9.34 -4.76
N HIS A 117 3.30 8.44 -5.70
CA HIS A 117 3.71 7.06 -5.46
C HIS A 117 4.34 6.41 -6.69
N GLY A 118 5.22 5.48 -6.41
CA GLY A 118 5.90 4.67 -7.41
C GLY A 118 6.73 3.56 -6.81
#